data_6712f43285a91d9149834bca959489ae
#
_entry.id   6712f43285a91d9149834bca959489ae
#
_cell.length_a   1.000
_cell.length_b   1.000
_cell.length_c   1.000
_cell.angle_alpha   90.00
_cell.angle_beta   90.00
_cell.angle_gamma   90.00
#
_symmetry.space_group_name_H-M   'P 1'
#
loop_
_entity.id
_entity.type
_entity.pdbx_description
1 polymer ?
#
loop_
_entity_poly.entity_id
_entity_poly.type
_entity_poly.pdbx_seq_one_letter_code
_entity_poly.pdbx_strand_id
1 'polypeptide(L)'
;MWSRTLSHLVALPATATAATDELAVDYHTGSTGSDQAEPWLKVKNTGSSSVALSGVKIRYYFKSDGASASYRFACSWAVKGCGNVTGTFGTLAHPTATADRYLEVGFTSGAGSLAAGADSGDLQLRFYRSDWQPLNQADDYSFGATQSTYANWSKVTAQLDGATVWGTAPEGNDPTDPTDPTDPTDPPADGATLFDDFNYSGYNDPKISAHGWSVRSNSGGPGVPGATWAPENVTFPSSGGNSVMNLETSSSGTGESTKQTEVLTKAMKFKNGTYAARVKFSDAPKSGPDGDHVVQTFFTINDLKAPMADAYSEYDFEYLPNGGWGETSNILYTTSWETYNPDPWQAVNQHTESRQSFDGWHDLVLTIDNSTIRYYIDGQLFGTHDAAYLPERPMSINFNQWLIDLAGQTSTSPRAYDQRVDYVLHVKDRVLTPAQVTAKLAAYRAAGTTFEDTVPSA
;
A
#
# COMPACT_ATOMS: atom_id res chain seq x y z
N MET A 1 56.51 -39.15 -14.60
CA MET A 1 55.25 -38.99 -15.43
C MET A 1 54.11 -39.62 -14.69
N TRP A 2 53.28 -38.78 -14.03
CA TRP A 2 52.03 -39.19 -13.44
C TRP A 2 50.98 -38.13 -13.81
N SER A 3 50.09 -38.52 -14.72
CA SER A 3 48.94 -37.72 -15.16
C SER A 3 47.86 -37.79 -14.11
N ARG A 4 47.40 -36.64 -13.60
CA ARG A 4 46.17 -36.52 -12.76
C ARG A 4 45.03 -36.06 -13.63
N THR A 5 44.07 -36.95 -13.83
CA THR A 5 42.78 -36.66 -14.44
C THR A 5 41.90 -35.91 -13.42
N LEU A 6 41.52 -34.66 -13.71
CA LEU A 6 40.49 -33.94 -12.98
C LEU A 6 39.09 -34.37 -13.49
N SER A 7 38.33 -35.02 -12.64
CA SER A 7 36.92 -35.27 -12.90
C SER A 7 36.12 -34.01 -12.55
N HIS A 8 35.49 -33.42 -13.56
CA HIS A 8 34.52 -32.35 -13.36
C HIS A 8 33.19 -32.96 -12.92
N LEU A 9 32.80 -32.71 -11.67
CA LEU A 9 31.41 -32.93 -11.23
C LEU A 9 30.53 -31.81 -11.85
N VAL A 10 29.68 -32.18 -12.80
CA VAL A 10 28.59 -31.33 -13.27
C VAL A 10 27.48 -31.42 -12.23
N ALA A 11 27.26 -30.32 -11.51
CA ALA A 11 26.09 -30.21 -10.64
C ALA A 11 24.83 -30.11 -11.52
N LEU A 12 23.95 -31.08 -11.41
CA LEU A 12 22.61 -31.02 -12.00
C LEU A 12 21.80 -29.88 -11.31
N PRO A 13 21.03 -29.09 -12.08
CA PRO A 13 20.15 -28.11 -11.48
C PRO A 13 19.12 -28.83 -10.62
N ALA A 14 18.91 -28.33 -9.40
CA ALA A 14 17.83 -28.79 -8.53
C ALA A 14 16.51 -28.52 -9.25
N THR A 15 15.76 -29.57 -9.54
CA THR A 15 14.38 -29.46 -9.99
C THR A 15 13.58 -28.77 -8.88
N ALA A 16 12.99 -27.62 -9.19
CA ALA A 16 12.00 -27.01 -8.33
C ALA A 16 10.88 -28.05 -8.13
N THR A 17 10.73 -28.54 -6.91
CA THR A 17 9.56 -29.32 -6.50
C THR A 17 8.35 -28.40 -6.61
N ALA A 18 7.34 -28.82 -7.37
CA ALA A 18 6.04 -28.16 -7.39
C ALA A 18 5.59 -27.96 -5.93
N ALA A 19 5.04 -26.78 -5.61
CA ALA A 19 4.45 -26.51 -4.32
C ALA A 19 3.43 -27.60 -4.02
N THR A 20 3.64 -28.35 -2.97
CA THR A 20 2.65 -29.30 -2.47
C THR A 20 1.60 -28.46 -1.77
N ASP A 21 0.31 -28.74 -2.02
CA ASP A 21 -0.82 -28.12 -1.32
C ASP A 21 -0.54 -28.11 0.18
N GLU A 22 -0.29 -26.89 0.72
CA GLU A 22 0.04 -26.76 2.15
C GLU A 22 -1.22 -26.60 3.01
N LEU A 23 -2.37 -26.33 2.40
CA LEU A 23 -3.66 -26.21 3.07
C LEU A 23 -4.72 -27.07 2.40
N ALA A 24 -5.77 -27.41 3.17
CA ALA A 24 -7.04 -27.92 2.66
C ALA A 24 -8.18 -27.22 3.39
N VAL A 25 -9.34 -27.07 2.74
CA VAL A 25 -10.54 -26.49 3.36
C VAL A 25 -11.66 -27.50 3.38
N ASP A 26 -12.17 -27.78 4.57
CA ASP A 26 -13.42 -28.48 4.77
C ASP A 26 -14.55 -27.48 4.91
N TYR A 27 -15.66 -27.77 4.24
CA TYR A 27 -16.88 -26.98 4.24
C TYR A 27 -18.06 -27.79 4.76
N HIS A 28 -18.95 -27.10 5.46
CA HIS A 28 -20.25 -27.61 5.90
C HIS A 28 -21.30 -26.51 5.67
N THR A 29 -22.45 -26.86 5.12
CA THR A 29 -23.58 -25.93 4.99
C THR A 29 -24.34 -25.84 6.30
N GLY A 30 -24.21 -24.73 7.02
CA GLY A 30 -24.91 -24.50 8.28
C GLY A 30 -26.40 -24.24 8.11
N SER A 31 -26.78 -23.60 6.98
CA SER A 31 -28.17 -23.29 6.64
C SER A 31 -28.41 -23.36 5.13
N THR A 32 -29.57 -23.91 4.73
CA THR A 32 -30.10 -23.87 3.36
C THR A 32 -31.24 -22.83 3.22
N GLY A 33 -31.50 -22.06 4.27
CA GLY A 33 -32.54 -21.03 4.27
C GLY A 33 -32.14 -19.81 3.44
N SER A 34 -33.11 -18.91 3.27
CA SER A 34 -32.92 -17.67 2.49
C SER A 34 -32.60 -16.44 3.34
N ASP A 35 -32.62 -16.54 4.67
CA ASP A 35 -32.40 -15.38 5.55
C ASP A 35 -30.91 -14.99 5.63
N GLN A 36 -30.05 -15.99 5.56
CA GLN A 36 -28.60 -15.84 5.61
C GLN A 36 -27.92 -17.08 5.00
N ALA A 37 -26.72 -16.90 4.46
CA ALA A 37 -25.82 -17.98 4.13
C ALA A 37 -24.92 -18.30 5.32
N GLU A 38 -24.71 -19.59 5.58
CA GLU A 38 -23.88 -20.08 6.69
C GLU A 38 -22.78 -21.01 6.18
N PRO A 39 -21.71 -20.47 5.57
CA PRO A 39 -20.55 -21.27 5.21
C PRO A 39 -19.74 -21.59 6.49
N TRP A 40 -19.86 -22.80 7.00
CA TRP A 40 -19.03 -23.27 8.10
C TRP A 40 -17.77 -23.90 7.53
N LEU A 41 -16.61 -23.47 8.00
CA LEU A 41 -15.31 -23.80 7.43
C LEU A 41 -14.36 -24.38 8.48
N LYS A 42 -13.41 -25.19 8.01
CA LYS A 42 -12.17 -25.53 8.70
C LYS A 42 -11.03 -25.43 7.71
N VAL A 43 -9.92 -24.80 8.11
CA VAL A 43 -8.69 -24.84 7.34
C VAL A 43 -7.70 -25.78 8.01
N LYS A 44 -7.13 -26.71 7.24
CA LYS A 44 -6.19 -27.73 7.72
C LYS A 44 -4.82 -27.47 7.09
N ASN A 45 -3.79 -27.50 7.89
CA ASN A 45 -2.41 -27.53 7.43
C ASN A 45 -2.05 -28.95 6.99
N THR A 46 -1.89 -29.15 5.67
CA THR A 46 -1.49 -30.43 5.06
C THR A 46 0.01 -30.52 4.81
N GLY A 47 0.72 -29.41 4.99
CA GLY A 47 2.19 -29.33 4.85
C GLY A 47 2.93 -29.89 6.06
N SER A 48 4.25 -29.86 6.01
CA SER A 48 5.16 -30.37 7.02
C SER A 48 5.66 -29.31 8.02
N SER A 49 5.40 -28.04 7.75
CA SER A 49 5.81 -26.89 8.55
C SER A 49 4.61 -26.24 9.24
N SER A 50 4.85 -25.45 10.28
CA SER A 50 3.80 -24.65 10.92
C SER A 50 3.38 -23.48 10.03
N VAL A 51 2.08 -23.24 9.90
CA VAL A 51 1.50 -22.15 9.11
C VAL A 51 0.89 -21.11 10.04
N ALA A 52 1.29 -19.84 9.91
CA ALA A 52 0.67 -18.72 10.63
C ALA A 52 -0.71 -18.42 10.02
N LEU A 53 -1.78 -18.43 10.84
CA LEU A 53 -3.13 -18.16 10.33
C LEU A 53 -3.30 -16.74 9.79
N SER A 54 -2.51 -15.77 10.24
CA SER A 54 -2.55 -14.40 9.71
C SER A 54 -2.17 -14.28 8.23
N GLY A 55 -1.46 -15.27 7.66
CA GLY A 55 -1.17 -15.36 6.23
C GLY A 55 -2.25 -16.09 5.43
N VAL A 56 -3.27 -16.65 6.09
CA VAL A 56 -4.31 -17.46 5.43
C VAL A 56 -5.53 -16.62 5.08
N LYS A 57 -6.00 -16.78 3.85
CA LYS A 57 -7.26 -16.22 3.33
C LYS A 57 -8.10 -17.34 2.73
N ILE A 58 -9.42 -17.34 2.97
CA ILE A 58 -10.36 -18.30 2.38
C ILE A 58 -11.44 -17.52 1.66
N ARG A 59 -11.71 -17.82 0.37
CA ARG A 59 -12.78 -17.19 -0.40
C ARG A 59 -13.93 -18.14 -0.64
N TYR A 60 -15.12 -17.69 -0.28
CA TYR A 60 -16.42 -18.30 -0.60
C TYR A 60 -17.10 -17.45 -1.67
N TYR A 61 -17.38 -18.03 -2.83
CA TYR A 61 -17.91 -17.35 -4.02
C TYR A 61 -19.41 -17.49 -4.12
N PHE A 62 -20.11 -16.40 -4.38
CA PHE A 62 -21.56 -16.36 -4.44
C PHE A 62 -22.09 -15.38 -5.49
N LYS A 63 -23.35 -15.57 -5.89
CA LYS A 63 -24.09 -14.67 -6.79
C LYS A 63 -24.81 -13.61 -5.98
N SER A 64 -24.74 -12.36 -6.40
CA SER A 64 -25.44 -11.28 -5.71
C SER A 64 -26.95 -11.30 -6.03
N ASP A 65 -27.77 -11.15 -4.99
CA ASP A 65 -29.25 -11.13 -5.07
C ASP A 65 -29.79 -9.71 -5.28
N GLY A 66 -29.31 -9.01 -6.28
CA GLY A 66 -29.72 -7.66 -6.65
C GLY A 66 -28.56 -6.73 -6.93
N ALA A 67 -28.69 -5.86 -7.91
CA ALA A 67 -27.63 -4.99 -8.43
C ALA A 67 -26.97 -4.06 -7.39
N SER A 68 -27.72 -3.68 -6.36
CA SER A 68 -27.24 -2.80 -5.27
C SER A 68 -27.17 -3.51 -3.91
N ALA A 69 -27.16 -4.87 -3.90
CA ALA A 69 -27.11 -5.60 -2.64
C ALA A 69 -25.79 -5.40 -1.92
N SER A 70 -25.85 -5.01 -0.65
CA SER A 70 -24.71 -4.99 0.26
C SER A 70 -24.85 -6.09 1.31
N TYR A 71 -23.74 -6.58 1.81
CA TYR A 71 -23.72 -7.75 2.68
C TYR A 71 -23.00 -7.45 3.99
N ARG A 72 -23.38 -8.18 5.04
CA ARG A 72 -22.76 -8.13 6.36
C ARG A 72 -22.25 -9.51 6.73
N PHE A 73 -21.03 -9.54 7.25
CA PHE A 73 -20.39 -10.72 7.81
C PHE A 73 -20.62 -10.79 9.32
N ALA A 74 -20.80 -12.00 9.84
CA ALA A 74 -20.74 -12.26 11.26
C ALA A 74 -20.12 -13.64 11.53
N CYS A 75 -19.34 -13.74 12.57
CA CYS A 75 -18.88 -15.00 13.14
C CYS A 75 -19.82 -15.39 14.28
N SER A 76 -20.49 -16.54 14.15
CA SER A 76 -21.37 -17.08 15.19
C SER A 76 -20.57 -17.84 16.25
N TRP A 77 -19.54 -18.58 15.80
CA TRP A 77 -18.63 -19.33 16.65
C TRP A 77 -17.32 -19.59 15.90
N ALA A 78 -16.20 -19.56 16.61
CA ALA A 78 -14.89 -19.99 16.10
C ALA A 78 -14.04 -20.56 17.23
N VAL A 79 -13.41 -21.72 17.03
CA VAL A 79 -12.46 -22.30 18.00
C VAL A 79 -11.29 -21.36 18.24
N LYS A 80 -10.88 -20.60 17.20
CA LYS A 80 -9.83 -19.57 17.29
C LYS A 80 -10.31 -18.26 17.94
N GLY A 81 -11.61 -18.18 18.31
CA GLY A 81 -12.27 -16.96 18.81
C GLY A 81 -12.73 -16.05 17.67
N CYS A 82 -13.99 -15.63 17.69
CA CYS A 82 -14.57 -14.75 16.65
C CYS A 82 -13.84 -13.41 16.51
N GLY A 83 -13.23 -12.89 17.59
CA GLY A 83 -12.39 -11.67 17.52
C GLY A 83 -11.10 -11.83 16.71
N ASN A 84 -10.72 -13.06 16.38
CA ASN A 84 -9.56 -13.38 15.55
C ASN A 84 -9.92 -13.77 14.12
N VAL A 85 -11.21 -13.70 13.74
CA VAL A 85 -11.69 -14.02 12.39
C VAL A 85 -12.26 -12.78 11.75
N THR A 86 -11.82 -12.45 10.56
CA THR A 86 -12.29 -11.31 9.77
C THR A 86 -13.07 -11.79 8.55
N GLY A 87 -13.99 -10.98 8.04
CA GLY A 87 -14.73 -11.24 6.81
C GLY A 87 -14.95 -9.95 6.04
N THR A 88 -14.55 -9.94 4.79
CA THR A 88 -14.74 -8.82 3.87
C THR A 88 -15.37 -9.32 2.57
N PHE A 89 -16.05 -8.43 1.83
CA PHE A 89 -16.70 -8.78 0.56
C PHE A 89 -15.96 -8.12 -0.59
N GLY A 90 -15.74 -8.89 -1.66
CA GLY A 90 -15.18 -8.40 -2.91
C GLY A 90 -16.06 -8.74 -4.11
N THR A 91 -15.77 -8.10 -5.23
CA THR A 91 -16.42 -8.32 -6.52
C THR A 91 -15.48 -9.12 -7.41
N LEU A 92 -16.01 -10.08 -8.17
CA LEU A 92 -15.21 -10.82 -9.14
C LEU A 92 -14.91 -9.98 -10.38
N ALA A 93 -13.71 -10.10 -10.89
CA ALA A 93 -13.30 -9.45 -12.14
C ALA A 93 -14.05 -10.01 -13.36
N HIS A 94 -14.29 -11.32 -13.34
CA HIS A 94 -15.01 -12.05 -14.39
C HIS A 94 -16.28 -12.70 -13.80
N PRO A 95 -17.39 -11.95 -13.66
CA PRO A 95 -18.64 -12.50 -13.15
C PRO A 95 -19.12 -13.69 -13.97
N THR A 96 -19.51 -14.77 -13.30
CA THR A 96 -20.09 -15.96 -13.91
C THR A 96 -21.60 -16.05 -13.64
N ALA A 97 -22.26 -17.06 -14.17
CA ALA A 97 -23.67 -17.30 -13.88
C ALA A 97 -23.93 -17.62 -12.39
N THR A 98 -22.91 -18.14 -11.68
CA THR A 98 -23.02 -18.62 -10.28
C THR A 98 -22.19 -17.82 -9.29
N ALA A 99 -21.45 -16.80 -9.72
CA ALA A 99 -20.72 -15.92 -8.83
C ALA A 99 -20.42 -14.59 -9.51
N ASP A 100 -20.59 -13.49 -8.78
CA ASP A 100 -20.12 -12.16 -9.11
C ASP A 100 -19.45 -11.47 -7.91
N ARG A 101 -19.47 -12.16 -6.74
CA ARG A 101 -18.89 -11.69 -5.47
C ARG A 101 -18.24 -12.84 -4.72
N TYR A 102 -17.44 -12.48 -3.73
CA TYR A 102 -16.91 -13.43 -2.75
C TYR A 102 -16.93 -12.84 -1.34
N LEU A 103 -17.03 -13.71 -0.35
CA LEU A 103 -16.66 -13.45 1.03
C LEU A 103 -15.23 -13.93 1.24
N GLU A 104 -14.31 -13.05 1.60
CA GLU A 104 -12.97 -13.38 2.03
C GLU A 104 -12.91 -13.44 3.55
N VAL A 105 -12.60 -14.62 4.07
CA VAL A 105 -12.37 -14.90 5.48
C VAL A 105 -10.88 -14.89 5.76
N GLY A 106 -10.45 -14.07 6.71
CA GLY A 106 -9.06 -13.97 7.15
C GLY A 106 -8.94 -14.11 8.65
N PHE A 107 -7.69 -14.01 9.14
CA PHE A 107 -7.37 -14.15 10.55
C PHE A 107 -6.44 -13.03 11.02
N THR A 108 -6.64 -12.58 12.26
CA THR A 108 -5.67 -11.71 12.94
C THR A 108 -4.49 -12.53 13.47
N SER A 109 -3.40 -11.87 13.84
CA SER A 109 -2.26 -12.54 14.49
C SER A 109 -2.63 -13.27 15.79
N GLY A 110 -3.72 -12.87 16.46
CA GLY A 110 -4.26 -13.53 17.66
C GLY A 110 -4.82 -14.93 17.40
N ALA A 111 -5.09 -15.31 16.16
CA ALA A 111 -5.51 -16.67 15.81
C ALA A 111 -4.38 -17.70 15.94
N GLY A 112 -3.12 -17.26 16.01
CA GLY A 112 -1.94 -18.09 16.16
C GLY A 112 -1.59 -18.85 14.87
N SER A 113 -1.07 -20.09 15.04
CA SER A 113 -0.57 -20.92 13.95
C SER A 113 -1.17 -22.31 13.97
N LEU A 114 -1.12 -23.01 12.85
CA LEU A 114 -1.46 -24.43 12.71
C LEU A 114 -0.17 -25.26 12.58
N ALA A 115 0.06 -26.16 13.50
CA ALA A 115 1.12 -27.16 13.33
C ALA A 115 0.84 -28.06 12.12
N ALA A 116 1.85 -28.75 11.61
CA ALA A 116 1.71 -29.74 10.57
C ALA A 116 0.60 -30.75 10.91
N GLY A 117 -0.36 -30.96 10.02
CA GLY A 117 -1.50 -31.86 10.18
C GLY A 117 -2.64 -31.33 11.08
N ALA A 118 -2.48 -30.17 11.72
CA ALA A 118 -3.53 -29.56 12.55
C ALA A 118 -4.54 -28.78 11.71
N ASP A 119 -5.75 -28.56 12.27
CA ASP A 119 -6.77 -27.70 11.67
C ASP A 119 -7.17 -26.52 12.59
N SER A 120 -7.91 -25.57 12.03
CA SER A 120 -8.39 -24.37 12.74
C SER A 120 -9.45 -24.66 13.81
N GLY A 121 -10.04 -25.85 13.78
CA GLY A 121 -11.33 -26.10 14.41
C GLY A 121 -12.47 -25.42 13.63
N ASP A 122 -13.67 -25.51 14.18
CA ASP A 122 -14.89 -24.96 13.56
C ASP A 122 -14.83 -23.44 13.46
N LEU A 123 -15.17 -22.94 12.26
CA LEU A 123 -15.46 -21.53 11.96
C LEU A 123 -16.92 -21.48 11.50
N GLN A 124 -17.86 -21.22 12.41
CA GLN A 124 -19.28 -21.10 12.11
C GLN A 124 -19.60 -19.66 11.71
N LEU A 125 -19.53 -19.42 10.42
CA LEU A 125 -19.63 -18.10 9.83
C LEU A 125 -21.00 -17.91 9.19
N ARG A 126 -21.41 -16.66 9.02
CA ARG A 126 -22.62 -16.29 8.29
C ARG A 126 -22.48 -14.96 7.61
N PHE A 127 -23.21 -14.80 6.53
CA PHE A 127 -23.43 -13.50 5.93
C PHE A 127 -24.88 -13.35 5.46
N TYR A 128 -25.33 -12.11 5.40
CA TYR A 128 -26.72 -11.76 5.06
C TYR A 128 -26.75 -10.40 4.38
N ARG A 129 -27.81 -10.11 3.67
CA ARG A 129 -28.03 -8.81 3.04
C ARG A 129 -28.29 -7.74 4.09
N SER A 130 -27.66 -6.57 3.93
CA SER A 130 -27.82 -5.44 4.86
C SER A 130 -29.24 -4.88 4.93
N ASP A 131 -30.04 -5.11 3.89
CA ASP A 131 -31.44 -4.73 3.78
C ASP A 131 -32.42 -5.84 4.25
N TRP A 132 -31.91 -6.94 4.78
CA TRP A 132 -32.66 -8.10 5.28
C TRP A 132 -33.58 -8.77 4.23
N GLN A 133 -33.32 -8.55 2.94
CA GLN A 133 -34.01 -9.27 1.88
C GLN A 133 -33.43 -10.68 1.74
N PRO A 134 -34.24 -11.63 1.24
CA PRO A 134 -33.80 -13.01 1.05
C PRO A 134 -32.56 -13.16 0.17
N LEU A 135 -31.75 -14.19 0.45
CA LEU A 135 -30.67 -14.71 -0.37
C LEU A 135 -31.14 -15.91 -1.19
N ASN A 136 -30.59 -16.10 -2.38
CA ASN A 136 -30.73 -17.32 -3.15
C ASN A 136 -29.41 -18.10 -3.20
N GLN A 137 -29.16 -18.96 -2.23
CA GLN A 137 -27.92 -19.74 -2.19
C GLN A 137 -27.83 -20.81 -3.30
N ALA A 138 -28.95 -21.16 -3.95
CA ALA A 138 -28.99 -22.27 -4.91
C ALA A 138 -28.19 -22.00 -6.19
N ASP A 139 -27.96 -20.74 -6.54
CA ASP A 139 -27.13 -20.32 -7.67
C ASP A 139 -25.72 -19.85 -7.27
N ASP A 140 -25.32 -20.03 -6.01
CA ASP A 140 -23.98 -19.70 -5.53
C ASP A 140 -22.96 -20.80 -5.89
N TYR A 141 -21.83 -20.40 -6.45
CA TYR A 141 -20.75 -21.31 -6.86
C TYR A 141 -20.24 -22.17 -5.70
N SER A 142 -20.01 -21.59 -4.54
CA SER A 142 -19.44 -22.29 -3.38
C SER A 142 -20.49 -23.05 -2.56
N PHE A 143 -21.78 -22.82 -2.80
CA PHE A 143 -22.84 -23.45 -2.03
C PHE A 143 -22.96 -24.96 -2.30
N GLY A 144 -23.05 -25.74 -1.25
CA GLY A 144 -23.24 -27.19 -1.30
C GLY A 144 -24.47 -27.63 -0.51
N ALA A 145 -25.65 -27.60 -1.13
CA ALA A 145 -26.95 -27.89 -0.47
C ALA A 145 -26.98 -29.22 0.31
N THR A 146 -26.22 -30.22 -0.12
CA THR A 146 -26.16 -31.58 0.50
C THR A 146 -24.97 -31.74 1.45
N GLN A 147 -24.14 -30.69 1.62
CA GLN A 147 -22.92 -30.74 2.41
C GLN A 147 -23.22 -30.55 3.91
N SER A 148 -23.89 -31.54 4.52
CA SER A 148 -24.37 -31.51 5.91
C SER A 148 -23.33 -31.94 6.96
N THR A 149 -22.10 -32.22 6.55
CA THR A 149 -20.95 -32.57 7.40
C THR A 149 -19.70 -31.97 6.81
N TYR A 150 -18.69 -31.68 7.63
CA TYR A 150 -17.40 -31.20 7.14
C TYR A 150 -16.75 -32.21 6.19
N ALA A 151 -16.44 -31.77 5.00
CA ALA A 151 -15.64 -32.52 4.02
C ALA A 151 -14.89 -31.54 3.12
N ASN A 152 -13.80 -32.00 2.53
CA ASN A 152 -13.00 -31.23 1.58
C ASN A 152 -13.88 -30.63 0.49
N TRP A 153 -13.77 -29.31 0.27
CA TRP A 153 -14.62 -28.58 -0.66
C TRP A 153 -13.80 -27.69 -1.58
N SER A 154 -13.58 -28.14 -2.80
CA SER A 154 -12.76 -27.44 -3.79
C SER A 154 -13.42 -26.21 -4.41
N LYS A 155 -14.70 -25.94 -4.14
CA LYS A 155 -15.40 -24.73 -4.60
C LYS A 155 -15.21 -23.51 -3.68
N VAL A 156 -14.35 -23.62 -2.67
CA VAL A 156 -13.76 -22.51 -1.93
C VAL A 156 -12.27 -22.53 -2.17
N THR A 157 -11.64 -21.38 -2.24
CA THR A 157 -10.17 -21.31 -2.36
C THR A 157 -9.55 -20.94 -1.02
N ALA A 158 -8.33 -21.43 -0.75
CA ALA A 158 -7.48 -20.94 0.31
C ALA A 158 -6.16 -20.44 -0.26
N GLN A 159 -5.75 -19.28 0.22
CA GLN A 159 -4.45 -18.68 -0.07
C GLN A 159 -3.58 -18.72 1.18
N LEU A 160 -2.28 -18.89 0.98
CA LEU A 160 -1.25 -18.72 1.98
C LEU A 160 -0.26 -17.68 1.47
N ASP A 161 -0.12 -16.57 2.19
CA ASP A 161 0.74 -15.44 1.83
C ASP A 161 0.52 -14.94 0.38
N GLY A 162 -0.75 -14.94 -0.05
CA GLY A 162 -1.20 -14.49 -1.36
C GLY A 162 -1.20 -15.55 -2.47
N ALA A 163 -0.57 -16.72 -2.28
CA ALA A 163 -0.61 -17.80 -3.27
C ALA A 163 -1.80 -18.74 -3.01
N THR A 164 -2.59 -19.08 -4.03
CA THR A 164 -3.64 -20.09 -3.92
C THR A 164 -3.01 -21.47 -3.75
N VAL A 165 -3.33 -22.13 -2.64
CA VAL A 165 -2.81 -23.45 -2.25
C VAL A 165 -3.91 -24.48 -2.10
N TRP A 166 -5.18 -24.11 -2.31
CA TRP A 166 -6.32 -25.01 -2.25
C TRP A 166 -7.51 -24.48 -3.06
N GLY A 167 -8.23 -25.41 -3.67
CA GLY A 167 -9.53 -25.17 -4.29
C GLY A 167 -9.46 -24.60 -5.69
N THR A 168 -10.63 -24.35 -6.27
CA THR A 168 -10.78 -23.77 -7.62
C THR A 168 -11.78 -22.63 -7.55
N ALA A 169 -11.39 -21.48 -8.07
CA ALA A 169 -12.29 -20.33 -8.23
C ALA A 169 -13.26 -20.53 -9.40
N PRO A 170 -14.34 -19.73 -9.50
CA PRO A 170 -15.14 -19.65 -10.72
C PRO A 170 -14.27 -19.33 -11.93
N GLU A 171 -14.64 -19.81 -13.12
CA GLU A 171 -13.84 -19.68 -14.35
C GLU A 171 -13.34 -18.24 -14.57
N GLY A 172 -12.04 -18.08 -14.87
CA GLY A 172 -11.38 -16.80 -15.06
C GLY A 172 -11.16 -15.99 -13.78
N ASN A 173 -11.40 -16.56 -12.60
CA ASN A 173 -11.29 -15.86 -11.31
C ASN A 173 -10.39 -16.62 -10.31
N ASP A 174 -9.45 -17.44 -10.79
CA ASP A 174 -8.44 -18.03 -9.91
C ASP A 174 -7.64 -16.90 -9.24
N PRO A 175 -7.60 -16.82 -7.90
CA PRO A 175 -6.86 -15.77 -7.21
C PRO A 175 -5.35 -15.74 -7.53
N THR A 176 -4.82 -16.81 -8.11
CA THR A 176 -3.41 -16.88 -8.58
C THR A 176 -3.29 -16.87 -10.11
N ASP A 177 -4.40 -16.71 -10.85
CA ASP A 177 -4.35 -16.57 -12.31
C ASP A 177 -3.77 -15.18 -12.65
N PRO A 178 -2.64 -15.12 -13.39
CA PRO A 178 -2.05 -13.84 -13.81
C PRO A 178 -2.99 -12.94 -14.64
N THR A 179 -4.13 -13.44 -15.06
CA THR A 179 -5.17 -12.67 -15.75
C THR A 179 -6.30 -12.20 -14.83
N ASP A 180 -6.33 -12.64 -13.55
CA ASP A 180 -7.32 -12.18 -12.57
C ASP A 180 -6.83 -10.89 -11.89
N PRO A 181 -7.39 -9.71 -12.20
CA PRO A 181 -6.98 -8.45 -11.59
C PRO A 181 -7.34 -8.35 -10.09
N THR A 182 -7.93 -9.37 -9.48
CA THR A 182 -8.25 -9.43 -8.05
C THR A 182 -7.21 -10.16 -7.21
N ASP A 183 -6.23 -10.83 -7.85
CA ASP A 183 -5.10 -11.43 -7.12
C ASP A 183 -4.16 -10.31 -6.62
N PRO A 184 -3.99 -10.13 -5.30
CA PRO A 184 -3.09 -9.11 -4.77
C PRO A 184 -1.60 -9.37 -5.10
N THR A 185 -1.24 -10.56 -5.62
CA THR A 185 0.13 -10.89 -6.04
C THR A 185 0.34 -10.76 -7.54
N ASP A 186 -0.75 -10.61 -8.33
CA ASP A 186 -0.60 -10.36 -9.75
C ASP A 186 -0.06 -8.96 -10.01
N PRO A 187 0.92 -8.81 -10.92
CA PRO A 187 1.19 -7.52 -11.49
C PRO A 187 -0.10 -7.06 -12.17
N PRO A 188 -0.68 -5.91 -11.80
CA PRO A 188 -1.91 -5.45 -12.43
C PRO A 188 -1.72 -5.34 -13.93
N ALA A 189 -2.75 -5.70 -14.69
CA ALA A 189 -2.80 -5.43 -16.12
C ALA A 189 -2.39 -3.98 -16.37
N ASP A 190 -1.41 -3.79 -17.25
CA ASP A 190 -0.64 -2.57 -17.48
C ASP A 190 -1.51 -1.31 -17.53
N GLY A 191 -1.57 -0.58 -16.43
CA GLY A 191 -1.95 0.81 -16.40
C GLY A 191 -0.75 1.67 -16.80
N ALA A 192 -1.00 2.83 -17.42
CA ALA A 192 0.09 3.77 -17.66
C ALA A 192 0.80 4.09 -16.34
N THR A 193 2.11 3.89 -16.31
CA THR A 193 2.90 3.85 -15.08
C THR A 193 4.03 4.87 -15.11
N LEU A 194 4.29 5.54 -13.99
CA LEU A 194 5.56 6.13 -13.64
C LEU A 194 6.24 5.23 -12.61
N PHE A 195 7.47 4.82 -12.86
CA PHE A 195 8.37 4.19 -11.90
C PHE A 195 9.75 4.84 -11.98
N ASP A 196 10.36 5.15 -10.84
CA ASP A 196 11.74 5.63 -10.75
C ASP A 196 12.38 5.11 -9.46
N ASP A 197 13.52 4.45 -9.56
CA ASP A 197 14.31 3.97 -8.43
C ASP A 197 15.42 4.96 -8.02
N PHE A 198 15.38 6.16 -8.56
CA PHE A 198 16.32 7.26 -8.28
C PHE A 198 17.80 6.90 -8.48
N ASN A 199 18.10 6.11 -9.50
CA ASN A 199 19.46 5.69 -9.83
C ASN A 199 20.19 6.78 -10.61
N TYR A 200 20.56 7.88 -9.93
CA TYR A 200 21.23 9.05 -10.47
C TYR A 200 22.60 9.28 -9.83
N SER A 201 23.47 10.02 -10.52
CA SER A 201 24.84 10.30 -10.07
C SER A 201 24.95 11.56 -9.19
N GLY A 202 23.93 12.42 -9.16
CA GLY A 202 23.89 13.66 -8.39
C GLY A 202 22.71 14.53 -8.84
N TYR A 203 22.45 15.62 -8.12
CA TYR A 203 21.31 16.54 -8.39
C TYR A 203 21.34 17.16 -9.81
N ASN A 204 22.50 17.22 -10.44
CA ASN A 204 22.71 17.76 -11.79
C ASN A 204 22.83 16.66 -12.87
N ASP A 205 22.52 15.40 -12.54
CA ASP A 205 22.48 14.32 -13.55
C ASP A 205 21.44 14.67 -14.62
N PRO A 206 21.80 14.73 -15.91
CA PRO A 206 20.89 15.07 -16.99
C PRO A 206 19.69 14.12 -17.10
N LYS A 207 19.80 12.89 -16.60
CA LYS A 207 18.69 11.93 -16.56
C LYS A 207 17.55 12.42 -15.67
N ILE A 208 17.80 13.13 -14.57
CA ILE A 208 16.76 13.70 -13.71
C ILE A 208 15.80 14.52 -14.56
N SER A 209 16.35 15.45 -15.34
CA SER A 209 15.55 16.29 -16.23
C SER A 209 14.90 15.51 -17.39
N ALA A 210 15.59 14.53 -17.95
CA ALA A 210 15.08 13.66 -19.03
C ALA A 210 13.96 12.75 -18.55
N HIS A 211 13.98 12.29 -17.30
CA HIS A 211 12.95 11.51 -16.65
C HIS A 211 11.78 12.35 -16.10
N GLY A 212 11.75 13.65 -16.44
CA GLY A 212 10.64 14.53 -16.07
C GLY A 212 10.70 15.12 -14.66
N TRP A 213 11.82 14.95 -13.93
CA TRP A 213 12.02 15.54 -12.62
C TRP A 213 12.67 16.92 -12.65
N SER A 214 12.42 17.69 -11.61
CA SER A 214 13.10 18.95 -11.30
C SER A 214 13.59 18.91 -9.87
N VAL A 215 14.84 19.33 -9.65
CA VAL A 215 15.36 19.63 -8.31
C VAL A 215 15.18 21.13 -8.10
N ARG A 216 14.45 21.52 -7.05
CA ARG A 216 14.06 22.91 -6.82
C ARG A 216 15.26 23.77 -6.45
N SER A 217 15.34 24.95 -7.08
CA SER A 217 16.36 26.00 -6.81
C SER A 217 15.77 27.40 -6.73
N ASN A 218 14.47 27.56 -7.07
CA ASN A 218 13.79 28.87 -7.01
C ASN A 218 13.36 29.20 -5.58
N SER A 219 13.35 30.47 -5.23
CA SER A 219 12.88 30.96 -3.94
C SER A 219 11.37 30.82 -3.74
N GLY A 220 10.92 30.98 -2.50
CA GLY A 220 9.52 30.92 -2.09
C GLY A 220 9.25 29.80 -1.04
N GLY A 221 8.09 29.87 -0.40
CA GLY A 221 7.66 28.90 0.61
C GLY A 221 7.45 27.48 0.07
N PRO A 222 7.12 26.53 0.96
CA PRO A 222 6.95 26.72 2.39
C PRO A 222 8.26 26.92 3.16
N GLY A 223 8.16 27.12 4.48
CA GLY A 223 9.28 27.11 5.42
C GLY A 223 9.70 28.46 5.94
N VAL A 224 10.86 28.49 6.58
CA VAL A 224 11.40 29.66 7.32
C VAL A 224 11.63 30.81 6.36
N PRO A 225 11.16 32.05 6.68
CA PRO A 225 11.49 33.23 5.88
C PRO A 225 13.00 33.43 5.75
N GLY A 226 13.49 33.64 4.51
CA GLY A 226 14.91 33.73 4.18
C GLY A 226 15.60 32.39 3.87
N ALA A 227 14.95 31.27 4.10
CA ALA A 227 15.48 29.97 3.70
C ALA A 227 15.59 29.83 2.17
N THR A 228 16.52 28.99 1.73
CA THR A 228 16.79 28.73 0.32
C THR A 228 16.58 27.26 -0.01
N TRP A 229 16.09 26.98 -1.21
CA TRP A 229 16.05 25.63 -1.78
C TRP A 229 17.41 25.32 -2.40
N ALA A 230 18.08 24.30 -1.86
CA ALA A 230 19.48 23.98 -2.16
C ALA A 230 19.57 22.67 -2.95
N PRO A 231 19.60 22.70 -4.30
CA PRO A 231 19.65 21.51 -5.11
C PRO A 231 20.90 20.66 -4.83
N GLU A 232 22.02 21.26 -4.43
CA GLU A 232 23.26 20.57 -4.06
C GLU A 232 23.11 19.64 -2.84
N ASN A 233 22.08 19.85 -2.01
CA ASN A 233 21.75 19.02 -0.85
C ASN A 233 20.90 17.80 -1.23
N VAL A 234 20.51 17.66 -2.50
CA VAL A 234 19.90 16.44 -3.03
C VAL A 234 21.00 15.54 -3.57
N THR A 235 21.19 14.39 -2.93
CA THR A 235 22.25 13.44 -3.26
C THR A 235 21.69 12.03 -3.47
N PHE A 236 22.49 11.14 -4.09
CA PHE A 236 22.05 9.79 -4.44
C PHE A 236 23.06 8.75 -3.93
N PRO A 237 23.19 8.57 -2.60
CA PRO A 237 24.09 7.56 -2.05
C PRO A 237 23.63 6.13 -2.37
N SER A 238 24.58 5.22 -2.53
CA SER A 238 24.28 3.80 -2.66
C SER A 238 23.81 3.22 -1.31
N SER A 239 22.76 2.43 -1.35
CA SER A 239 22.19 1.73 -0.19
C SER A 239 21.75 0.33 -0.61
N GLY A 240 22.36 -0.72 -0.01
CA GLY A 240 22.01 -2.12 -0.31
C GLY A 240 22.22 -2.56 -1.75
N GLY A 241 23.08 -1.86 -2.51
CA GLY A 241 23.35 -2.17 -3.93
C GLY A 241 22.56 -1.32 -4.94
N ASN A 242 21.59 -0.52 -4.47
CA ASN A 242 20.86 0.46 -5.26
C ASN A 242 21.24 1.89 -4.83
N SER A 243 20.97 2.89 -5.67
CA SER A 243 20.96 4.29 -5.24
C SER A 243 19.66 4.60 -4.53
N VAL A 244 19.70 5.59 -3.62
CA VAL A 244 18.50 6.16 -3.01
C VAL A 244 18.59 7.67 -3.11
N MET A 245 17.50 8.36 -3.38
CA MET A 245 17.45 9.82 -3.28
C MET A 245 17.54 10.23 -1.81
N ASN A 246 18.46 11.14 -1.48
CA ASN A 246 18.61 11.72 -0.16
C ASN A 246 18.35 13.22 -0.24
N LEU A 247 17.39 13.70 0.54
CA LEU A 247 17.07 15.10 0.72
C LEU A 247 17.64 15.55 2.07
N GLU A 248 18.50 16.56 2.07
CA GLU A 248 19.09 17.10 3.29
C GLU A 248 18.59 18.53 3.54
N THR A 249 18.05 18.77 4.72
CA THR A 249 17.75 20.10 5.23
C THR A 249 18.75 20.46 6.31
N SER A 250 19.30 21.67 6.27
CA SER A 250 20.30 22.15 7.24
C SER A 250 20.03 23.56 7.70
N SER A 251 20.46 23.89 8.93
CA SER A 251 20.34 25.24 9.51
C SER A 251 21.43 25.49 10.53
N SER A 252 21.72 26.77 10.75
CA SER A 252 22.49 27.27 11.90
C SER A 252 21.68 28.30 12.71
N GLY A 253 20.34 28.17 12.70
CA GLY A 253 19.42 28.93 13.53
C GLY A 253 18.99 30.27 12.96
N THR A 254 19.24 30.57 11.67
CA THR A 254 18.69 31.74 10.97
C THR A 254 18.07 31.34 9.64
N GLY A 255 17.18 32.17 9.11
CA GLY A 255 16.58 31.93 7.79
C GLY A 255 17.65 31.85 6.70
N GLU A 256 18.58 32.76 6.65
CA GLU A 256 19.64 32.81 5.64
C GLU A 256 20.59 31.61 5.70
N SER A 257 20.73 30.99 6.88
CA SER A 257 21.52 29.76 7.04
C SER A 257 20.71 28.47 6.78
N THR A 258 19.40 28.59 6.60
CA THR A 258 18.53 27.45 6.40
C THR A 258 18.48 27.07 4.92
N LYS A 259 18.82 25.80 4.65
CA LYS A 259 18.76 25.17 3.33
C LYS A 259 17.74 24.05 3.36
N GLN A 260 16.84 24.05 2.40
CA GLN A 260 15.74 23.08 2.23
C GLN A 260 15.89 22.36 0.91
N THR A 261 15.24 21.22 0.76
CA THR A 261 15.32 20.42 -0.47
C THR A 261 13.95 20.00 -0.96
N GLU A 262 13.78 20.01 -2.29
CA GLU A 262 12.57 19.52 -2.94
C GLU A 262 12.92 18.91 -4.31
N VAL A 263 12.31 17.75 -4.60
CA VAL A 263 12.31 17.10 -5.91
C VAL A 263 10.87 16.86 -6.33
N LEU A 264 10.52 17.28 -7.55
CA LEU A 264 9.14 17.24 -8.05
C LEU A 264 9.10 16.90 -9.53
N THR A 265 7.98 16.31 -9.98
CA THR A 265 7.75 16.12 -11.43
C THR A 265 7.46 17.47 -12.10
N LYS A 266 8.04 17.70 -13.29
CA LYS A 266 7.81 18.92 -14.08
C LYS A 266 6.39 19.03 -14.60
N ALA A 267 5.77 17.89 -14.92
CA ALA A 267 4.43 17.84 -15.48
C ALA A 267 3.41 17.51 -14.38
N MET A 268 2.31 18.24 -14.38
CA MET A 268 1.10 17.88 -13.64
C MET A 268 0.26 16.97 -14.53
N LYS A 269 0.41 15.64 -14.37
CA LYS A 269 -0.27 14.64 -15.20
C LYS A 269 -0.85 13.47 -14.42
N PHE A 270 -0.68 13.47 -13.10
CA PHE A 270 -1.10 12.41 -12.21
C PHE A 270 -2.42 12.79 -11.53
N LYS A 271 -3.40 11.91 -11.53
CA LYS A 271 -4.71 12.16 -10.93
C LYS A 271 -5.17 10.93 -10.14
N ASN A 272 -6.16 10.20 -10.65
CA ASN A 272 -6.63 8.98 -10.00
C ASN A 272 -5.63 7.82 -10.20
N GLY A 273 -5.65 6.87 -9.28
CA GLY A 273 -4.81 5.69 -9.33
C GLY A 273 -4.09 5.40 -8.01
N THR A 274 -2.97 4.72 -8.13
CA THR A 274 -2.11 4.38 -6.99
C THR A 274 -0.85 5.20 -7.04
N TYR A 275 -0.47 5.79 -5.92
CA TYR A 275 0.82 6.42 -5.67
C TYR A 275 1.53 5.64 -4.58
N ALA A 276 2.76 5.27 -4.78
CA ALA A 276 3.55 4.57 -3.78
C ALA A 276 4.98 5.07 -3.75
N ALA A 277 5.57 5.12 -2.56
CA ALA A 277 6.97 5.42 -2.38
C ALA A 277 7.49 4.67 -1.15
N ARG A 278 8.77 4.32 -1.17
CA ARG A 278 9.44 3.85 0.04
C ARG A 278 10.33 4.97 0.56
N VAL A 279 9.97 5.48 1.73
CA VAL A 279 10.59 6.63 2.35
C VAL A 279 11.23 6.23 3.67
N LYS A 280 12.46 6.69 3.91
CA LYS A 280 13.08 6.64 5.22
C LYS A 280 12.90 7.98 5.90
N PHE A 281 12.10 7.99 6.93
CA PHE A 281 12.03 9.10 7.88
C PHE A 281 13.13 9.01 8.93
N SER A 282 13.45 10.15 9.54
CA SER A 282 14.47 10.23 10.59
C SER A 282 13.94 11.05 11.75
N ASP A 283 14.04 10.52 12.97
CA ASP A 283 13.66 11.21 14.21
C ASP A 283 14.69 12.25 14.63
N ALA A 284 15.96 11.99 14.36
CA ALA A 284 17.06 12.82 14.81
C ALA A 284 17.86 13.40 13.64
N PRO A 285 18.55 14.53 13.84
CA PRO A 285 19.45 15.07 12.84
C PRO A 285 20.60 14.09 12.57
N LYS A 286 21.06 14.05 11.32
CA LYS A 286 22.28 13.36 10.91
C LYS A 286 23.52 13.94 11.60
N SER A 287 23.48 15.24 11.96
CA SER A 287 24.53 15.94 12.66
C SER A 287 24.02 17.18 13.38
N GLY A 288 24.68 17.54 14.49
CA GLY A 288 24.38 18.73 15.27
C GLY A 288 23.28 18.55 16.31
N PRO A 289 22.79 19.63 16.93
CA PRO A 289 21.72 19.55 17.93
C PRO A 289 20.37 19.23 17.30
N ASP A 290 19.58 18.47 18.03
CA ASP A 290 18.24 18.06 17.66
C ASP A 290 17.18 19.05 18.18
N GLY A 291 15.95 18.98 17.61
CA GLY A 291 14.77 19.69 18.07
C GLY A 291 14.17 20.69 17.07
N ASP A 292 14.70 20.81 15.84
CA ASP A 292 14.05 21.64 14.82
C ASP A 292 12.69 21.06 14.39
N HIS A 293 11.72 21.92 14.12
CA HIS A 293 10.45 21.56 13.54
C HIS A 293 10.61 21.26 12.04
N VAL A 294 11.16 20.10 11.72
CA VAL A 294 11.36 19.65 10.34
C VAL A 294 10.16 18.85 9.84
N VAL A 295 9.78 19.05 8.58
CA VAL A 295 8.78 18.27 7.88
C VAL A 295 9.45 17.41 6.82
N GLN A 296 9.12 16.13 6.80
CA GLN A 296 9.60 15.13 5.84
C GLN A 296 8.40 14.59 5.08
N THR A 297 8.39 14.73 3.73
CA THR A 297 7.16 14.53 2.97
C THR A 297 7.28 13.58 1.77
N PHE A 298 6.15 12.97 1.44
CA PHE A 298 5.81 12.46 0.12
C PHE A 298 4.40 12.94 -0.20
N PHE A 299 4.21 13.68 -1.30
CA PHE A 299 2.92 14.27 -1.60
C PHE A 299 2.66 14.45 -3.11
N THR A 300 1.42 14.74 -3.44
CA THR A 300 0.98 15.10 -4.79
C THR A 300 0.08 16.33 -4.72
N ILE A 301 0.29 17.30 -5.63
CA ILE A 301 -0.30 18.64 -5.54
C ILE A 301 -0.53 19.23 -6.93
N ASN A 302 -1.55 20.10 -7.06
CA ASN A 302 -1.66 21.04 -8.16
C ASN A 302 -1.59 22.50 -7.68
N ASP A 303 -1.55 23.46 -8.63
CA ASP A 303 -1.42 24.87 -8.29
C ASP A 303 -2.70 25.45 -7.68
N LEU A 304 -2.59 26.11 -6.53
CA LEU A 304 -3.62 27.01 -6.01
C LEU A 304 -3.65 28.28 -6.87
N LYS A 305 -4.61 28.41 -7.77
CA LYS A 305 -4.70 29.55 -8.71
C LYS A 305 -5.27 30.83 -8.08
N ALA A 306 -6.05 30.68 -7.02
CA ALA A 306 -6.61 31.75 -6.19
C ALA A 306 -6.97 31.20 -4.80
N PRO A 307 -7.06 32.04 -3.76
CA PRO A 307 -7.58 31.61 -2.47
C PRO A 307 -8.91 30.92 -2.60
N MET A 308 -9.08 29.78 -1.93
CA MET A 308 -10.29 28.96 -1.95
C MET A 308 -10.71 28.47 -3.36
N ALA A 309 -9.74 28.24 -4.26
CA ALA A 309 -10.03 27.73 -5.58
C ALA A 309 -10.47 26.26 -5.50
N ASP A 310 -11.68 25.94 -6.00
CA ASP A 310 -12.29 24.61 -5.95
C ASP A 310 -11.46 23.54 -6.69
N ALA A 311 -10.64 23.91 -7.66
CA ALA A 311 -9.84 22.98 -8.45
C ALA A 311 -8.42 22.75 -7.87
N TYR A 312 -8.16 23.18 -6.65
CA TYR A 312 -6.98 22.78 -5.90
C TYR A 312 -7.13 21.38 -5.34
N SER A 313 -6.05 20.64 -5.30
CA SER A 313 -5.99 19.34 -4.61
C SER A 313 -4.56 19.06 -4.18
N GLU A 314 -4.42 18.47 -2.98
CA GLU A 314 -3.14 18.04 -2.41
C GLU A 314 -3.36 16.82 -1.53
N TYR A 315 -2.45 15.87 -1.57
CA TYR A 315 -2.51 14.64 -0.77
C TYR A 315 -1.13 14.34 -0.21
N ASP A 316 -1.04 14.29 1.13
CA ASP A 316 0.23 14.31 1.83
C ASP A 316 0.44 13.09 2.71
N PHE A 317 1.70 12.67 2.81
CA PHE A 317 2.29 12.05 3.98
C PHE A 317 3.32 13.04 4.53
N GLU A 318 3.14 13.52 5.76
CA GLU A 318 3.98 14.51 6.42
C GLU A 318 4.43 14.00 7.78
N TYR A 319 5.71 13.75 7.95
CA TYR A 319 6.29 13.34 9.21
C TYR A 319 7.06 14.47 9.87
N LEU A 320 6.71 14.77 11.11
CA LEU A 320 7.28 15.79 11.97
C LEU A 320 7.94 15.10 13.18
N PRO A 321 9.25 14.86 13.20
CA PRO A 321 9.92 14.15 14.29
C PRO A 321 9.92 14.92 15.61
N ASN A 322 9.93 16.24 15.56
CA ASN A 322 10.00 17.13 16.72
C ASN A 322 8.75 17.98 16.91
N GLY A 323 7.66 17.62 16.24
CA GLY A 323 6.44 18.42 16.22
C GLY A 323 6.58 19.67 15.33
N GLY A 324 5.80 20.68 15.64
CA GLY A 324 5.54 21.85 14.82
C GLY A 324 4.03 21.99 14.58
N TRP A 325 3.55 23.12 14.10
CA TRP A 325 2.12 23.43 13.94
C TRP A 325 1.28 23.24 15.21
N GLY A 326 1.93 23.41 16.40
CA GLY A 326 1.30 23.22 17.70
C GLY A 326 1.54 21.86 18.32
N GLU A 327 2.06 20.90 17.61
CA GLU A 327 2.48 19.60 18.13
C GLU A 327 3.83 19.71 18.85
N THR A 328 4.02 18.89 19.88
CA THR A 328 5.20 18.93 20.76
C THR A 328 6.09 17.69 20.66
N SER A 329 5.72 16.72 19.83
CA SER A 329 6.45 15.46 19.67
C SER A 329 6.20 14.88 18.27
N ASN A 330 6.80 13.72 17.99
CA ASN A 330 6.63 12.99 16.73
C ASN A 330 5.17 12.84 16.35
N ILE A 331 4.85 13.21 15.11
CA ILE A 331 3.53 13.00 14.53
C ILE A 331 3.67 12.79 13.02
N LEU A 332 2.85 11.89 12.48
CA LEU A 332 2.67 11.71 11.05
C LEU A 332 1.23 12.05 10.69
N TYR A 333 1.08 12.93 9.72
CA TYR A 333 -0.20 13.26 9.10
C TYR A 333 -0.32 12.59 7.72
N THR A 334 -1.54 12.16 7.39
CA THR A 334 -1.98 12.01 6.01
C THR A 334 -3.12 12.98 5.79
N THR A 335 -2.99 13.85 4.80
CA THR A 335 -3.95 14.95 4.57
C THR A 335 -4.46 14.92 3.14
N SER A 336 -5.77 15.13 2.96
CA SER A 336 -6.40 15.38 1.65
C SER A 336 -7.01 16.78 1.68
N TRP A 337 -6.52 17.65 0.82
CA TRP A 337 -6.96 19.04 0.73
C TRP A 337 -7.93 19.23 -0.43
N GLU A 338 -9.03 19.93 -0.14
CA GLU A 338 -9.92 20.51 -1.15
C GLU A 338 -9.40 21.87 -1.58
N THR A 339 -9.08 22.75 -0.60
CA THR A 339 -8.57 24.09 -0.89
C THR A 339 -8.11 24.80 0.37
N TYR A 340 -7.50 26.00 0.23
CA TYR A 340 -7.19 26.85 1.35
C TYR A 340 -7.12 28.34 0.95
N ASN A 341 -7.23 29.21 1.97
CA ASN A 341 -6.90 30.64 1.86
C ASN A 341 -5.65 30.90 2.72
N PRO A 342 -4.55 31.42 2.15
CA PRO A 342 -3.31 31.66 2.91
C PRO A 342 -3.42 32.86 3.86
N ASP A 343 -4.28 33.87 3.58
CA ASP A 343 -4.45 35.08 4.41
C ASP A 343 -5.84 35.70 4.23
N PRO A 344 -6.70 35.76 5.29
CA PRO A 344 -6.50 35.06 6.56
C PRO A 344 -6.52 33.54 6.38
N TRP A 345 -5.73 32.82 7.18
CA TRP A 345 -5.63 31.36 7.07
C TRP A 345 -6.99 30.66 7.22
N GLN A 346 -7.34 29.89 6.22
CA GLN A 346 -8.52 29.05 6.22
C GLN A 346 -8.19 27.77 5.44
N ALA A 347 -8.51 26.61 6.00
CA ALA A 347 -8.24 25.32 5.40
C ALA A 347 -9.51 24.50 5.21
N VAL A 348 -9.65 23.82 4.08
CA VAL A 348 -10.66 22.80 3.83
C VAL A 348 -9.94 21.51 3.49
N ASN A 349 -9.80 20.64 4.48
CA ASN A 349 -9.12 19.36 4.35
C ASN A 349 -9.74 18.31 5.27
N GLN A 350 -9.34 17.06 5.04
CA GLN A 350 -9.52 15.94 5.95
C GLN A 350 -8.17 15.31 6.22
N HIS A 351 -7.87 14.97 7.46
CA HIS A 351 -6.61 14.30 7.80
C HIS A 351 -6.82 13.12 8.75
N THR A 352 -5.84 12.22 8.75
CA THR A 352 -5.64 11.17 9.74
C THR A 352 -4.24 11.30 10.30
N GLU A 353 -4.06 11.09 11.61
CA GLU A 353 -2.80 11.33 12.29
C GLU A 353 -2.41 10.19 13.23
N SER A 354 -1.10 10.07 13.48
CA SER A 354 -0.58 9.17 14.51
C SER A 354 0.61 9.79 15.23
N ARG A 355 0.52 9.87 16.56
CA ARG A 355 1.57 10.42 17.44
C ARG A 355 2.47 9.29 17.92
N GLN A 356 3.45 8.95 17.09
CA GLN A 356 4.50 7.97 17.39
C GLN A 356 5.72 8.21 16.51
N SER A 357 6.85 7.58 16.83
CA SER A 357 8.00 7.57 15.93
C SER A 357 7.72 6.77 14.67
N PHE A 358 8.13 7.34 13.53
CA PHE A 358 8.23 6.67 12.23
C PHE A 358 9.69 6.68 11.74
N ASP A 359 10.67 6.60 12.69
CA ASP A 359 12.08 6.48 12.29
C ASP A 359 12.33 5.16 11.56
N GLY A 360 12.87 5.24 10.36
CA GLY A 360 13.15 4.07 9.53
C GLY A 360 12.51 4.10 8.16
N TRP A 361 12.60 2.98 7.45
CA TRP A 361 11.99 2.79 6.13
C TRP A 361 10.52 2.40 6.26
N HIS A 362 9.66 3.12 5.52
CA HIS A 362 8.23 2.85 5.43
C HIS A 362 7.78 2.76 3.97
N ASP A 363 6.93 1.79 3.67
CA ASP A 363 6.24 1.69 2.39
C ASP A 363 4.91 2.46 2.49
N LEU A 364 4.87 3.60 1.80
CA LEU A 364 3.73 4.52 1.76
C LEU A 364 2.92 4.27 0.49
N VAL A 365 1.61 4.07 0.62
CA VAL A 365 0.71 3.89 -0.54
C VAL A 365 -0.52 4.77 -0.36
N LEU A 366 -0.78 5.60 -1.36
CA LEU A 366 -2.01 6.38 -1.51
C LEU A 366 -2.80 5.83 -2.70
N THR A 367 -4.07 5.56 -2.50
CA THR A 367 -4.98 5.19 -3.59
C THR A 367 -6.12 6.18 -3.71
N ILE A 368 -6.36 6.66 -4.92
CA ILE A 368 -7.44 7.57 -5.27
C ILE A 368 -8.29 6.90 -6.34
N ASP A 369 -9.48 6.46 -5.97
CA ASP A 369 -10.50 5.98 -6.91
C ASP A 369 -11.57 7.06 -7.16
N ASN A 370 -12.66 6.72 -7.86
CA ASN A 370 -13.74 7.69 -8.12
C ASN A 370 -14.69 7.92 -6.92
N SER A 371 -14.39 7.37 -5.75
CA SER A 371 -15.28 7.41 -4.59
C SER A 371 -14.56 7.58 -3.26
N THR A 372 -13.26 7.27 -3.18
CA THR A 372 -12.57 7.16 -1.89
C THR A 372 -11.08 7.39 -2.05
N ILE A 373 -10.48 7.99 -1.03
CA ILE A 373 -9.04 8.18 -0.88
C ILE A 373 -8.57 7.32 0.29
N ARG A 374 -7.54 6.48 0.08
CA ARG A 374 -7.00 5.62 1.15
C ARG A 374 -5.50 5.75 1.24
N TYR A 375 -5.03 5.88 2.46
CA TYR A 375 -3.62 5.93 2.82
C TYR A 375 -3.24 4.64 3.55
N TYR A 376 -2.11 4.05 3.14
CA TYR A 376 -1.55 2.86 3.77
C TYR A 376 -0.09 3.13 4.15
N ILE A 377 0.32 2.61 5.30
CA ILE A 377 1.71 2.61 5.77
C ILE A 377 2.07 1.17 6.11
N ASP A 378 3.15 0.67 5.53
CA ASP A 378 3.64 -0.71 5.72
C ASP A 378 2.55 -1.76 5.50
N GLY A 379 1.75 -1.56 4.45
CA GLY A 379 0.67 -2.46 4.08
C GLY A 379 -0.60 -2.35 4.93
N GLN A 380 -0.61 -1.54 5.99
CA GLN A 380 -1.77 -1.34 6.86
C GLN A 380 -2.54 -0.09 6.46
N LEU A 381 -3.88 -0.19 6.43
CA LEU A 381 -4.74 0.98 6.21
C LEU A 381 -4.56 1.97 7.36
N PHE A 382 -4.08 3.17 7.03
CA PHE A 382 -3.83 4.25 7.98
C PHE A 382 -5.01 5.24 8.04
N GLY A 383 -5.53 5.65 6.88
CA GLY A 383 -6.65 6.59 6.79
C GLY A 383 -7.54 6.34 5.58
N THR A 384 -8.81 6.72 5.70
CA THR A 384 -9.78 6.75 4.59
C THR A 384 -10.46 8.11 4.59
N HIS A 385 -10.35 8.83 3.48
CA HIS A 385 -10.91 10.17 3.32
C HIS A 385 -12.03 10.17 2.29
N ASP A 386 -12.93 11.14 2.43
CA ASP A 386 -14.19 11.19 1.71
C ASP A 386 -14.05 11.66 0.26
N ALA A 387 -15.05 11.33 -0.57
CA ALA A 387 -15.15 11.74 -1.96
C ALA A 387 -15.21 13.27 -2.17
N ALA A 388 -15.51 14.04 -1.12
CA ALA A 388 -15.49 15.50 -1.16
C ALA A 388 -14.10 16.09 -1.41
N TYR A 389 -13.06 15.29 -1.23
CA TYR A 389 -11.64 15.68 -1.39
C TYR A 389 -11.00 15.01 -2.61
N LEU A 390 -11.77 14.51 -3.58
CA LEU A 390 -11.23 13.90 -4.82
C LEU A 390 -10.62 14.94 -5.75
N PRO A 391 -9.53 14.62 -6.48
CA PRO A 391 -8.85 15.61 -7.31
C PRO A 391 -9.70 16.02 -8.54
N GLU A 392 -9.82 17.32 -8.79
CA GLU A 392 -10.47 17.85 -9.99
C GLU A 392 -9.51 17.91 -11.18
N ARG A 393 -8.23 18.18 -10.94
CA ARG A 393 -7.20 18.37 -11.96
C ARG A 393 -5.97 17.49 -11.71
N PRO A 394 -5.19 17.22 -12.77
CA PRO A 394 -3.89 16.55 -12.62
C PRO A 394 -2.94 17.32 -11.71
N MET A 395 -2.07 16.57 -11.03
CA MET A 395 -1.11 17.01 -10.02
C MET A 395 0.32 16.64 -10.42
N SER A 396 1.29 17.20 -9.72
CA SER A 396 2.68 16.73 -9.68
C SER A 396 2.88 15.71 -8.56
N ILE A 397 3.98 14.97 -8.58
CA ILE A 397 4.46 14.11 -7.50
C ILE A 397 5.71 14.77 -6.91
N ASN A 398 5.78 14.88 -5.59
CA ASN A 398 6.77 15.70 -4.91
C ASN A 398 7.31 14.99 -3.66
N PHE A 399 8.57 15.31 -3.34
CA PHE A 399 9.25 15.00 -2.09
C PHE A 399 9.95 16.25 -1.62
N ASN A 400 9.72 16.67 -0.39
CA ASN A 400 10.49 17.76 0.19
C ASN A 400 10.85 17.52 1.66
N GLN A 401 11.86 18.27 2.10
CA GLN A 401 12.22 18.38 3.50
C GLN A 401 12.54 19.84 3.80
N TRP A 402 11.90 20.40 4.82
CA TRP A 402 11.97 21.81 5.16
C TRP A 402 11.69 22.07 6.63
N LEU A 403 12.03 23.29 7.14
CA LEU A 403 11.74 23.70 8.51
C LEU A 403 10.48 24.56 8.55
N ILE A 404 9.54 24.22 9.44
CA ILE A 404 8.32 25.01 9.69
C ILE A 404 8.66 26.37 10.22
N ASP A 405 9.53 26.40 11.24
CA ASP A 405 9.99 27.58 11.95
C ASP A 405 11.36 27.32 12.60
N LEU A 406 11.90 28.31 13.35
CA LEU A 406 13.12 28.18 14.11
C LEU A 406 12.85 28.15 15.64
N ALA A 407 11.61 27.91 16.08
CA ALA A 407 11.23 27.91 17.48
C ALA A 407 11.60 26.62 18.21
N GLY A 408 11.66 25.50 17.48
CA GLY A 408 11.95 24.19 18.07
C GLY A 408 13.38 24.05 18.59
N GLN A 409 14.34 24.80 18.01
CA GLN A 409 15.76 24.74 18.38
C GLN A 409 16.39 26.14 18.41
N THR A 410 17.01 26.51 19.54
CA THR A 410 17.64 27.84 19.74
C THR A 410 19.15 27.88 19.50
N SER A 411 19.79 26.73 19.24
CA SER A 411 21.22 26.64 18.98
C SER A 411 21.60 27.30 17.67
N THR A 412 22.73 27.96 17.64
CA THR A 412 23.39 28.47 16.42
C THR A 412 24.42 27.51 15.84
N SER A 413 24.57 26.31 16.42
CA SER A 413 25.44 25.28 15.88
C SER A 413 24.83 24.70 14.60
N PRO A 414 25.64 24.39 13.57
CA PRO A 414 25.19 23.74 12.36
C PRO A 414 24.57 22.38 12.66
N ARG A 415 23.47 22.10 12.01
CA ARG A 415 22.77 20.80 12.08
C ARG A 415 22.11 20.45 10.75
N ALA A 416 21.91 19.17 10.51
CA ALA A 416 21.32 18.68 9.27
C ALA A 416 20.47 17.44 9.53
N TYR A 417 19.36 17.33 8.79
CA TYR A 417 18.40 16.22 8.80
C TYR A 417 18.36 15.58 7.43
N ASP A 418 18.23 14.26 7.36
CA ASP A 418 18.11 13.49 6.13
C ASP A 418 16.74 12.84 6.03
N GLN A 419 16.13 12.92 4.85
CA GLN A 419 15.05 12.06 4.39
C GLN A 419 15.54 11.27 3.18
N ARG A 420 15.19 9.98 3.06
CA ARG A 420 15.60 9.15 1.90
C ARG A 420 14.41 8.51 1.21
N VAL A 421 14.54 8.36 -0.11
CA VAL A 421 13.53 7.73 -0.95
C VAL A 421 14.19 6.65 -1.82
N ASP A 422 13.70 5.40 -1.72
CA ASP A 422 14.21 4.24 -2.48
C ASP A 422 13.59 4.19 -3.89
N TYR A 423 12.27 4.42 -3.98
CA TYR A 423 11.56 4.44 -5.26
C TYR A 423 10.30 5.30 -5.16
N VAL A 424 9.76 5.61 -6.34
CA VAL A 424 8.38 6.09 -6.51
C VAL A 424 7.68 5.29 -7.60
N LEU A 425 6.39 5.03 -7.41
CA LEU A 425 5.50 4.38 -8.35
C LEU A 425 4.18 5.15 -8.43
N HIS A 426 3.70 5.40 -9.65
CA HIS A 426 2.30 5.75 -9.89
C HIS A 426 1.71 4.86 -10.97
N VAL A 427 0.51 4.33 -10.74
CA VAL A 427 -0.24 3.56 -11.73
C VAL A 427 -1.58 4.26 -11.97
N LYS A 428 -1.68 4.86 -13.16
CA LYS A 428 -2.81 5.70 -13.54
C LYS A 428 -4.12 4.92 -13.61
N ASP A 429 -5.18 5.47 -12.99
CA ASP A 429 -6.55 4.96 -13.00
C ASP A 429 -6.68 3.50 -12.49
N ARG A 430 -5.71 3.02 -11.69
CA ARG A 430 -5.70 1.70 -11.07
C ARG A 430 -5.50 1.81 -9.58
N VAL A 431 -6.37 1.16 -8.82
CA VAL A 431 -6.24 1.01 -7.36
C VAL A 431 -5.57 -0.32 -7.07
N LEU A 432 -4.29 -0.25 -6.69
CA LEU A 432 -3.51 -1.40 -6.28
C LEU A 432 -3.55 -1.56 -4.78
N THR A 433 -3.62 -2.79 -4.31
CA THR A 433 -3.33 -3.10 -2.91
C THR A 433 -1.83 -2.91 -2.62
N PRO A 434 -1.43 -2.71 -1.35
CA PRO A 434 0.01 -2.68 -1.00
C PRO A 434 0.78 -3.92 -1.45
N ALA A 435 0.17 -5.11 -1.42
CA ALA A 435 0.77 -6.35 -1.90
C ALA A 435 1.01 -6.32 -3.42
N GLN A 436 0.06 -5.81 -4.21
CA GLN A 436 0.23 -5.63 -5.66
C GLN A 436 1.31 -4.59 -5.99
N VAL A 437 1.43 -3.51 -5.21
CA VAL A 437 2.54 -2.56 -5.32
C VAL A 437 3.87 -3.30 -5.11
N THR A 438 3.99 -4.08 -4.04
CA THR A 438 5.19 -4.89 -3.74
C THR A 438 5.54 -5.85 -4.88
N ALA A 439 4.54 -6.57 -5.43
CA ALA A 439 4.72 -7.49 -6.55
C ALA A 439 5.22 -6.78 -7.82
N LYS A 440 4.63 -5.62 -8.17
CA LYS A 440 5.05 -4.81 -9.32
C LYS A 440 6.49 -4.31 -9.18
N LEU A 441 6.87 -3.88 -7.98
CA LEU A 441 8.25 -3.46 -7.68
C LEU A 441 9.24 -4.63 -7.79
N ALA A 442 8.87 -5.81 -7.30
CA ALA A 442 9.69 -7.01 -7.43
C ALA A 442 9.91 -7.37 -8.91
N ALA A 443 8.89 -7.22 -9.75
CA ALA A 443 9.00 -7.43 -11.20
C ALA A 443 9.96 -6.42 -11.85
N TYR A 444 9.88 -5.11 -11.52
CA TYR A 444 10.83 -4.10 -12.01
C TYR A 444 12.26 -4.41 -11.58
N ARG A 445 12.48 -4.76 -10.33
CA ARG A 445 13.82 -5.13 -9.83
C ARG A 445 14.36 -6.39 -10.49
N ALA A 446 13.53 -7.41 -10.70
CA ALA A 446 13.92 -8.63 -11.41
C ALA A 446 14.27 -8.37 -12.89
N ALA A 447 13.60 -7.44 -13.54
CA ALA A 447 13.86 -7.00 -14.91
C ALA A 447 15.06 -6.03 -15.01
N GLY A 448 15.58 -5.51 -13.88
CA GLY A 448 16.59 -4.46 -13.87
C GLY A 448 16.09 -3.11 -14.40
N THR A 449 14.78 -2.87 -14.34
CA THR A 449 14.16 -1.61 -14.75
C THR A 449 14.42 -0.57 -13.68
N THR A 450 15.04 0.54 -14.05
CA THR A 450 15.36 1.66 -13.14
C THR A 450 14.46 2.86 -13.36
N PHE A 451 13.80 2.94 -14.52
CA PHE A 451 12.86 4.01 -14.85
C PHE A 451 11.86 3.55 -15.91
N GLU A 452 10.61 3.94 -15.73
CA GLU A 452 9.53 3.84 -16.71
C GLU A 452 8.60 5.04 -16.56
N ASP A 453 8.18 5.68 -17.64
CA ASP A 453 7.13 6.70 -17.64
C ASP A 453 6.27 6.58 -18.90
N THR A 454 5.14 5.89 -18.77
CA THR A 454 4.13 5.72 -19.80
C THR A 454 2.86 6.54 -19.54
N VAL A 455 2.85 7.33 -18.44
CA VAL A 455 1.71 8.18 -18.10
C VAL A 455 1.59 9.31 -19.13
N PRO A 456 0.47 9.40 -19.87
CA PRO A 456 0.29 10.44 -20.87
C PRO A 456 0.40 11.85 -20.26
N SER A 457 0.92 12.80 -21.03
CA SER A 457 0.75 14.22 -20.69
C SER A 457 -0.73 14.58 -20.67
N ALA A 458 -1.14 15.43 -19.72
CA ALA A 458 -2.52 15.88 -19.57
C ALA A 458 -2.95 16.80 -20.74
#